data_c6b676a86bf661593733c4db45789ab6
#
_entry.id   c6b676a86bf661593733c4db45789ab6
#
_cell.length_a   1.000
_cell.length_b   1.000
_cell.length_c   1.000
_cell.angle_alpha   90.00
_cell.angle_beta   90.00
_cell.angle_gamma   90.00
#
_symmetry.space_group_name_H-M   'P 1'
#
loop_
_entity.id
_entity.type
_entity.pdbx_description
1 polymer ?
#
loop_
_entity_poly.entity_id
_entity_poly.type
_entity_poly.pdbx_seq_one_letter_code
_entity_poly.pdbx_strand_id
1 'polypeptide(L)'
;LTLGHFLQLSLPIGMINLVFLLLSPFAFKNVPIHDIELTTTKIETRTVIILVISTLLVLAGILNLFPIWGALLVSIVTALLLNRQTFGQIDYGILLMFVEFFIIVGALSRIEWVSDMIKLGMTTPAMTFITGAISSQFISNVPAAVLLSNFTSHVSPLYLGVTTGGLGTLIASLANLLAWRQFAQHT
;
A
#
# COMPACT_ATOMS: atom_id res chain seq x y z
N LEU A 1 -6.11 -2.89 15.49
CA LEU A 1 -5.76 -4.28 15.10
C LEU A 1 -4.40 -4.63 15.68
N THR A 2 -4.28 -5.76 16.39
CA THR A 2 -2.98 -6.35 16.75
C THR A 2 -2.35 -6.96 15.51
N LEU A 3 -1.00 -7.10 15.50
CA LEU A 3 -0.29 -7.71 14.37
C LEU A 3 -0.83 -9.13 14.06
N GLY A 4 -1.11 -9.95 15.07
CA GLY A 4 -1.65 -11.29 14.87
C GLY A 4 -3.02 -11.28 14.19
N HIS A 5 -3.91 -10.38 14.60
CA HIS A 5 -5.23 -10.22 13.97
C HIS A 5 -5.12 -9.67 12.54
N PHE A 6 -4.21 -8.72 12.30
CA PHE A 6 -3.90 -8.23 10.97
C PHE A 6 -3.44 -9.35 10.03
N LEU A 7 -2.50 -10.20 10.47
CA LEU A 7 -2.02 -11.32 9.69
C LEU A 7 -3.12 -12.35 9.41
N GLN A 8 -3.97 -12.66 10.39
CA GLN A 8 -5.11 -13.57 10.20
C GLN A 8 -6.08 -13.07 9.11
N LEU A 9 -6.31 -11.76 9.02
CA LEU A 9 -7.18 -11.17 8.00
C LEU A 9 -6.48 -11.07 6.64
N SER A 10 -5.18 -10.78 6.62
CA SER A 10 -4.41 -10.52 5.40
C SER A 10 -4.02 -11.81 4.67
N LEU A 11 -3.68 -12.88 5.40
CA LEU A 11 -3.20 -14.13 4.82
C LEU A 11 -4.19 -14.76 3.84
N PRO A 12 -5.48 -14.91 4.14
CA PRO A 12 -6.44 -15.48 3.19
C PRO A 12 -6.52 -14.66 1.90
N ILE A 13 -6.57 -13.33 2.00
CA ILE A 13 -6.61 -12.43 0.84
C ILE A 13 -5.33 -12.56 0.02
N GLY A 14 -4.18 -12.56 0.70
CA GLY A 14 -2.87 -12.74 0.06
C GLY A 14 -2.76 -14.09 -0.66
N MET A 15 -3.25 -15.16 -0.06
CA MET A 15 -3.26 -16.51 -0.67
C MET A 15 -4.16 -16.55 -1.92
N ILE A 16 -5.35 -15.97 -1.85
CA ILE A 16 -6.26 -15.87 -3.00
C ILE A 16 -5.58 -15.10 -4.14
N ASN A 17 -4.98 -13.94 -3.82
CA ASN A 17 -4.28 -13.13 -4.81
C ASN A 17 -3.07 -13.87 -5.41
N LEU A 18 -2.32 -14.61 -4.60
CA LEU A 18 -1.21 -15.43 -5.08
C LEU A 18 -1.70 -16.51 -6.06
N VAL A 19 -2.82 -17.18 -5.76
CA VAL A 19 -3.44 -18.16 -6.66
C VAL A 19 -3.84 -17.50 -7.97
N PHE A 20 -4.50 -16.34 -7.93
CA PHE A 20 -4.85 -15.60 -9.16
C PHE A 20 -3.60 -15.20 -9.95
N LEU A 21 -2.54 -14.74 -9.29
CA LEU A 21 -1.28 -14.38 -9.93
C LEU A 21 -0.65 -15.60 -10.62
N LEU A 22 -0.62 -16.76 -9.95
CA LEU A 22 -0.06 -17.99 -10.50
C LEU A 22 -0.90 -18.57 -11.67
N LEU A 23 -2.21 -18.33 -11.66
CA LEU A 23 -3.11 -18.76 -12.73
C LEU A 23 -3.15 -17.76 -13.90
N SER A 24 -2.80 -16.49 -13.68
CA SER A 24 -2.88 -15.46 -14.72
C SER A 24 -2.10 -15.77 -16.00
N PRO A 25 -0.89 -16.38 -15.98
CA PRO A 25 -0.17 -16.73 -17.21
C PRO A 25 -0.92 -17.68 -18.13
N PHE A 26 -1.82 -18.52 -17.58
CA PHE A 26 -2.63 -19.44 -18.39
C PHE A 26 -3.77 -18.75 -19.15
N ALA A 27 -4.14 -17.53 -18.73
CA ALA A 27 -5.17 -16.73 -19.39
C ALA A 27 -4.62 -15.85 -20.53
N PHE A 28 -3.30 -15.65 -20.61
CA PHE A 28 -2.66 -14.81 -21.62
C PHE A 28 -1.91 -15.65 -22.65
N LYS A 29 -1.83 -15.16 -23.87
CA LYS A 29 -1.02 -15.81 -24.92
C LYS A 29 0.47 -15.64 -24.57
N ASN A 30 1.22 -16.74 -24.68
CA ASN A 30 2.67 -16.70 -24.59
C ASN A 30 3.24 -15.87 -25.76
N VAL A 31 3.85 -14.75 -25.45
CA VAL A 31 4.62 -13.97 -26.40
C VAL A 31 6.09 -14.35 -26.21
N PRO A 32 6.78 -14.82 -27.26
CA PRO A 32 8.20 -15.13 -27.16
C PRO A 32 8.98 -13.84 -26.82
N ILE A 33 9.73 -13.86 -25.73
CA ILE A 33 10.59 -12.77 -25.34
C ILE A 33 11.88 -12.95 -26.17
N HIS A 34 12.11 -12.04 -27.11
CA HIS A 34 13.33 -12.01 -27.92
C HIS A 34 14.33 -11.07 -27.24
N ASP A 35 15.56 -11.55 -27.09
CA ASP A 35 16.75 -10.79 -26.70
C ASP A 35 16.62 -9.93 -25.44
N ILE A 36 16.52 -10.59 -24.27
CA ILE A 36 16.82 -9.92 -23.01
C ILE A 36 18.34 -9.96 -22.85
N GLU A 37 19.03 -8.86 -23.12
CA GLU A 37 20.39 -8.66 -22.65
C GLU A 37 20.37 -8.58 -21.12
N LEU A 38 20.66 -9.70 -20.46
CA LEU A 38 20.86 -9.72 -19.00
C LEU A 38 22.16 -8.99 -18.66
N THR A 39 22.06 -7.71 -18.35
CA THR A 39 23.16 -6.97 -17.75
C THR A 39 23.39 -7.48 -16.34
N THR A 40 24.41 -8.31 -16.15
CA THR A 40 24.81 -8.78 -14.82
C THR A 40 25.47 -7.62 -14.07
N THR A 41 24.72 -6.95 -13.23
CA THR A 41 25.26 -5.96 -12.30
C THR A 41 25.91 -6.71 -11.13
N LYS A 42 27.22 -6.54 -10.95
CA LYS A 42 27.91 -7.08 -9.76
C LYS A 42 27.43 -6.32 -8.53
N ILE A 43 26.59 -6.94 -7.73
CA ILE A 43 26.14 -6.37 -6.47
C ILE A 43 27.22 -6.60 -5.41
N GLU A 44 27.71 -5.52 -4.83
CA GLU A 44 28.73 -5.58 -3.79
C GLU A 44 28.13 -6.19 -2.51
N THR A 45 28.75 -7.23 -1.97
CA THR A 45 28.27 -7.95 -0.76
C THR A 45 28.05 -7.00 0.42
N ARG A 46 28.89 -5.98 0.57
CA ARG A 46 28.75 -4.94 1.60
C ARG A 46 27.41 -4.21 1.49
N THR A 47 27.02 -3.82 0.28
CA THR A 47 25.74 -3.16 -0.02
C THR A 47 24.56 -4.04 0.35
N VAL A 48 24.62 -5.33 0.02
CA VAL A 48 23.55 -6.29 0.39
C VAL A 48 23.41 -6.41 1.90
N ILE A 49 24.53 -6.54 2.63
CA ILE A 49 24.50 -6.65 4.10
C ILE A 49 23.87 -5.40 4.73
N ILE A 50 24.26 -4.20 4.30
CA ILE A 50 23.71 -2.94 4.80
C ILE A 50 22.19 -2.89 4.54
N LEU A 51 21.75 -3.24 3.33
CA LEU A 51 20.33 -3.25 2.96
C LEU A 51 19.54 -4.27 3.79
N VAL A 52 20.06 -5.47 3.99
CA VAL A 52 19.38 -6.49 4.81
C VAL A 52 19.24 -6.02 6.25
N ILE A 53 20.32 -5.52 6.86
CA ILE A 53 20.29 -5.03 8.25
C ILE A 53 19.31 -3.86 8.38
N SER A 54 19.37 -2.88 7.48
CA SER A 54 18.46 -1.73 7.53
C SER A 54 17.00 -2.15 7.33
N THR A 55 16.73 -3.08 6.43
CA THR A 55 15.38 -3.62 6.23
C THR A 55 14.85 -4.31 7.51
N LEU A 56 15.67 -5.13 8.15
CA LEU A 56 15.30 -5.79 9.40
C LEU A 56 15.04 -4.78 10.52
N LEU A 57 15.85 -3.72 10.63
CA LEU A 57 15.64 -2.65 11.60
C LEU A 57 14.35 -1.86 11.31
N VAL A 58 14.07 -1.53 10.05
CA VAL A 58 12.81 -0.86 9.69
C VAL A 58 11.62 -1.73 10.02
N LEU A 59 11.67 -3.03 9.71
CA LEU A 59 10.62 -3.99 10.09
C LEU A 59 10.43 -4.05 11.61
N ALA A 60 11.52 -4.07 12.38
CA ALA A 60 11.44 -4.03 13.86
C ALA A 60 10.77 -2.74 14.37
N GLY A 61 11.01 -1.60 13.72
CA GLY A 61 10.30 -0.34 14.02
C GLY A 61 8.81 -0.42 13.71
N ILE A 62 8.42 -1.02 12.58
CA ILE A 62 7.01 -1.26 12.21
C ILE A 62 6.32 -2.20 13.22
N LEU A 63 7.06 -3.18 13.77
CA LEU A 63 6.59 -4.07 14.81
C LEU A 63 6.54 -3.44 16.21
N ASN A 64 6.78 -2.13 16.33
CA ASN A 64 6.83 -1.38 17.59
C ASN A 64 7.88 -1.87 18.60
N LEU A 65 8.97 -2.49 18.13
CA LEU A 65 10.09 -2.89 19.00
C LEU A 65 10.94 -1.66 19.41
N PHE A 66 10.85 -0.57 18.65
CA PHE A 66 11.40 0.75 18.99
C PHE A 66 10.59 1.87 18.27
N PRO A 67 10.78 3.16 18.64
CA PRO A 67 10.00 4.26 18.07
C PRO A 67 10.14 4.34 16.55
N ILE A 68 9.02 4.60 15.84
CA ILE A 68 8.97 4.68 14.38
C ILE A 68 9.95 5.72 13.79
N TRP A 69 10.26 6.78 14.54
CA TRP A 69 11.29 7.76 14.18
C TRP A 69 12.68 7.14 14.03
N GLY A 70 12.97 6.07 14.80
CA GLY A 70 14.21 5.30 14.66
C GLY A 70 14.27 4.57 13.31
N ALA A 71 13.17 3.99 12.86
CA ALA A 71 13.07 3.37 11.53
C ALA A 71 13.30 4.40 10.40
N LEU A 72 12.74 5.60 10.54
CA LEU A 72 12.98 6.70 9.61
C LEU A 72 14.47 7.09 9.56
N LEU A 73 15.11 7.25 10.73
CA LEU A 73 16.54 7.56 10.82
C LEU A 73 17.40 6.47 10.18
N VAL A 74 17.10 5.20 10.43
CA VAL A 74 17.79 4.07 9.78
C VAL A 74 17.70 4.18 8.26
N SER A 75 16.51 4.46 7.72
CA SER A 75 16.30 4.60 6.27
C SER A 75 17.11 5.76 5.69
N ILE A 76 17.11 6.91 6.35
CA ILE A 76 17.87 8.10 5.93
C ILE A 76 19.37 7.81 5.94
N VAL A 77 19.88 7.25 7.04
CA VAL A 77 21.30 6.91 7.20
C VAL A 77 21.73 5.89 6.14
N THR A 78 20.93 4.86 5.89
CA THR A 78 21.19 3.86 4.85
C THR A 78 21.29 4.51 3.47
N ALA A 79 20.35 5.38 3.11
CA ALA A 79 20.38 6.09 1.84
C ALA A 79 21.61 7.00 1.71
N LEU A 80 22.01 7.70 2.79
CA LEU A 80 23.22 8.53 2.80
C LEU A 80 24.51 7.73 2.66
N LEU A 81 24.58 6.53 3.26
CA LEU A 81 25.75 5.66 3.22
C LEU A 81 25.92 4.97 1.87
N LEU A 82 24.81 4.55 1.24
CA LEU A 82 24.86 3.79 0.00
C LEU A 82 24.88 4.70 -1.25
N ASN A 83 23.97 5.64 -1.31
CA ASN A 83 23.89 6.54 -2.46
C ASN A 83 23.10 7.81 -2.12
N ARG A 84 23.77 8.94 -1.97
CA ARG A 84 23.13 10.24 -1.71
C ARG A 84 22.23 10.72 -2.85
N GLN A 85 22.48 10.27 -4.07
CA GLN A 85 21.65 10.63 -5.22
C GLN A 85 20.24 10.05 -5.15
N THR A 86 20.02 9.03 -4.31
CA THR A 86 18.68 8.45 -4.04
C THR A 86 17.68 9.51 -3.60
N PHE A 87 18.11 10.53 -2.84
CA PHE A 87 17.22 11.62 -2.42
C PHE A 87 16.71 12.46 -3.59
N GLY A 88 17.49 12.63 -4.65
CA GLY A 88 17.06 13.30 -5.89
C GLY A 88 16.11 12.47 -6.75
N GLN A 89 16.04 11.17 -6.51
CA GLN A 89 15.17 10.24 -7.24
C GLN A 89 13.85 9.98 -6.52
N ILE A 90 13.66 10.51 -5.31
CA ILE A 90 12.40 10.40 -4.56
C ILE A 90 11.34 11.19 -5.30
N ASP A 91 10.20 10.53 -5.56
CA ASP A 91 9.01 11.21 -6.08
C ASP A 91 8.30 11.97 -4.95
N TYR A 92 8.77 13.20 -4.72
CA TYR A 92 8.16 14.09 -3.73
C TYR A 92 6.70 14.43 -4.04
N GLY A 93 6.28 14.31 -5.32
CA GLY A 93 4.89 14.48 -5.72
C GLY A 93 3.97 13.44 -5.08
N ILE A 94 4.42 12.20 -4.96
CA ILE A 94 3.68 11.14 -4.25
C ILE A 94 3.53 11.49 -2.76
N LEU A 95 4.59 11.98 -2.11
CA LEU A 95 4.53 12.38 -0.70
C LEU A 95 3.55 13.54 -0.49
N LEU A 96 3.61 14.56 -1.36
CA LEU A 96 2.71 15.70 -1.31
C LEU A 96 1.26 15.27 -1.52
N MET A 97 1.00 14.39 -2.50
CA MET A 97 -0.32 13.82 -2.75
C MET A 97 -0.90 13.12 -1.50
N PHE A 98 -0.08 12.38 -0.74
CA PHE A 98 -0.54 11.79 0.52
C PHE A 98 -0.92 12.86 1.55
N VAL A 99 -0.12 13.91 1.71
CA VAL A 99 -0.44 15.02 2.62
C VAL A 99 -1.76 15.68 2.22
N GLU A 100 -1.95 15.96 0.94
CA GLU A 100 -3.20 16.51 0.40
C GLU A 100 -4.40 15.60 0.68
N PHE A 101 -4.28 14.29 0.47
CA PHE A 101 -5.33 13.34 0.80
C PHE A 101 -5.71 13.39 2.28
N PHE A 102 -4.74 13.43 3.20
CA PHE A 102 -5.06 13.50 4.63
C PHE A 102 -5.74 14.82 5.02
N ILE A 103 -5.36 15.92 4.38
CA ILE A 103 -6.03 17.22 4.59
C ILE A 103 -7.48 17.16 4.09
N ILE A 104 -7.70 16.64 2.86
CA ILE A 104 -9.04 16.50 2.28
C ILE A 104 -9.91 15.58 3.14
N VAL A 105 -9.40 14.42 3.54
CA VAL A 105 -10.10 13.48 4.41
C VAL A 105 -10.46 14.13 5.75
N GLY A 106 -9.53 14.87 6.36
CA GLY A 106 -9.78 15.61 7.59
C GLY A 106 -10.82 16.71 7.43
N ALA A 107 -10.88 17.37 6.28
CA ALA A 107 -11.92 18.36 5.97
C ALA A 107 -13.27 17.70 5.74
N LEU A 108 -13.34 16.64 4.94
CA LEU A 108 -14.57 15.91 4.63
C LEU A 108 -15.23 15.32 5.88
N SER A 109 -14.43 14.79 6.82
CA SER A 109 -14.94 14.21 8.05
C SER A 109 -15.63 15.23 8.99
N ARG A 110 -15.41 16.53 8.78
CA ARG A 110 -16.02 17.63 9.56
C ARG A 110 -17.33 18.14 8.97
N ILE A 111 -17.66 17.74 7.75
CA ILE A 111 -18.90 18.15 7.08
C ILE A 111 -20.04 17.24 7.56
N GLU A 112 -21.05 17.79 8.24
CA GLU A 112 -22.13 17.04 8.88
C GLU A 112 -22.84 16.06 7.93
N TRP A 113 -23.27 16.54 6.76
CA TRP A 113 -23.99 15.68 5.80
C TRP A 113 -23.11 14.53 5.28
N VAL A 114 -21.81 14.74 5.08
CA VAL A 114 -20.84 13.69 4.69
C VAL A 114 -20.71 12.66 5.81
N SER A 115 -20.54 13.15 7.04
CA SER A 115 -20.45 12.32 8.24
C SER A 115 -21.69 11.42 8.38
N ASP A 116 -22.88 11.98 8.19
CA ASP A 116 -24.13 11.24 8.35
C ASP A 116 -24.34 10.22 7.22
N MET A 117 -24.01 10.56 5.98
CA MET A 117 -24.00 9.58 4.87
C MET A 117 -23.05 8.41 5.15
N ILE A 118 -21.82 8.70 5.62
CA ILE A 118 -20.85 7.66 5.94
C ILE A 118 -21.38 6.77 7.08
N LYS A 119 -21.91 7.35 8.16
CA LYS A 119 -22.48 6.58 9.28
C LYS A 119 -23.59 5.64 8.84
N LEU A 120 -24.48 6.06 7.94
CA LEU A 120 -25.52 5.20 7.38
C LEU A 120 -24.93 3.97 6.65
N GLY A 121 -23.83 4.13 5.95
CA GLY A 121 -23.11 3.04 5.28
C GLY A 121 -22.28 2.15 6.21
N MET A 122 -22.18 2.49 7.53
CA MET A 122 -21.30 1.82 8.49
C MET A 122 -22.05 1.16 9.66
N THR A 123 -23.36 0.96 9.52
CA THR A 123 -24.25 0.47 10.59
C THR A 123 -24.05 -1.02 10.92
N THR A 124 -23.63 -1.81 9.95
CA THR A 124 -23.41 -3.26 10.12
C THR A 124 -22.05 -3.67 9.56
N PRO A 125 -21.48 -4.82 10.02
CA PRO A 125 -20.22 -5.33 9.46
C PRO A 125 -20.25 -5.49 7.94
N ALA A 126 -21.35 -6.01 7.39
CA ALA A 126 -21.50 -6.19 5.94
C ALA A 126 -21.54 -4.86 5.19
N MET A 127 -22.29 -3.88 5.68
CA MET A 127 -22.34 -2.55 5.08
C MET A 127 -20.99 -1.84 5.20
N THR A 128 -20.28 -1.98 6.32
CA THR A 128 -18.93 -1.44 6.50
C THR A 128 -17.97 -2.02 5.47
N PHE A 129 -18.01 -3.33 5.22
CA PHE A 129 -17.22 -3.97 4.18
C PHE A 129 -17.54 -3.40 2.79
N ILE A 130 -18.81 -3.34 2.42
CA ILE A 130 -19.25 -2.86 1.10
C ILE A 130 -18.87 -1.39 0.91
N THR A 131 -19.13 -0.54 1.92
CA THR A 131 -18.79 0.88 1.88
C THR A 131 -17.27 1.07 1.75
N GLY A 132 -16.47 0.31 2.48
CA GLY A 132 -15.01 0.30 2.35
C GLY A 132 -14.55 -0.09 0.95
N ALA A 133 -15.11 -1.17 0.40
CA ALA A 133 -14.77 -1.65 -0.93
C ALA A 133 -15.14 -0.64 -2.03
N ILE A 134 -16.34 -0.06 -1.97
CA ILE A 134 -16.78 0.94 -2.94
C ILE A 134 -15.96 2.23 -2.82
N SER A 135 -15.79 2.77 -1.60
CA SER A 135 -15.06 4.01 -1.39
C SER A 135 -13.63 3.94 -1.91
N SER A 136 -12.96 2.79 -1.75
CA SER A 136 -11.60 2.59 -2.24
C SER A 136 -11.47 2.68 -3.76
N GLN A 137 -12.57 2.42 -4.52
CA GLN A 137 -12.57 2.57 -5.99
C GLN A 137 -12.44 4.04 -6.45
N PHE A 138 -12.85 4.99 -5.61
CA PHE A 138 -12.90 6.41 -5.95
C PHE A 138 -11.76 7.22 -5.34
N ILE A 139 -11.40 6.93 -4.07
CA ILE A 139 -10.43 7.74 -3.32
C ILE A 139 -9.18 6.98 -2.90
N SER A 140 -8.96 5.79 -3.45
CA SER A 140 -7.91 4.86 -3.07
C SER A 140 -8.11 4.22 -1.67
N ASN A 141 -7.53 3.03 -1.47
CA ASN A 141 -7.74 2.21 -0.27
C ASN A 141 -7.23 2.88 1.02
N VAL A 142 -6.08 3.56 1.00
CA VAL A 142 -5.49 4.19 2.19
C VAL A 142 -6.31 5.39 2.65
N PRO A 143 -6.61 6.40 1.80
CA PRO A 143 -7.51 7.48 2.17
C PRO A 143 -8.90 7.00 2.59
N ALA A 144 -9.47 5.99 1.91
CA ALA A 144 -10.76 5.40 2.29
C ALA A 144 -10.70 4.79 3.70
N ALA A 145 -9.66 4.01 4.01
CA ALA A 145 -9.47 3.44 5.34
C ALA A 145 -9.41 4.52 6.42
N VAL A 146 -8.62 5.57 6.20
CA VAL A 146 -8.45 6.67 7.17
C VAL A 146 -9.76 7.45 7.36
N LEU A 147 -10.45 7.80 6.27
CA LEU A 147 -11.73 8.50 6.35
C LEU A 147 -12.76 7.67 7.14
N LEU A 148 -12.95 6.42 6.74
CA LEU A 148 -14.03 5.58 7.23
C LEU A 148 -13.77 5.06 8.65
N SER A 149 -12.49 4.90 9.06
CA SER A 149 -12.13 4.41 10.40
C SER A 149 -12.66 5.29 11.54
N ASN A 150 -12.91 6.58 11.27
CA ASN A 150 -13.47 7.50 12.26
C ASN A 150 -14.98 7.30 12.52
N PHE A 151 -15.67 6.52 11.68
CA PHE A 151 -17.12 6.38 11.70
C PHE A 151 -17.60 4.97 12.06
N THR A 152 -16.69 4.03 12.32
CA THR A 152 -17.07 2.64 12.63
C THR A 152 -16.20 2.02 13.70
N SER A 153 -16.80 1.13 14.50
CA SER A 153 -16.09 0.19 15.37
C SER A 153 -15.78 -1.15 14.66
N HIS A 154 -16.35 -1.37 13.47
CA HIS A 154 -16.16 -2.60 12.69
C HIS A 154 -14.85 -2.57 11.90
N VAL A 155 -13.71 -2.52 12.61
CA VAL A 155 -12.37 -2.34 12.01
C VAL A 155 -12.01 -3.47 11.06
N SER A 156 -12.31 -4.73 11.40
CA SER A 156 -11.98 -5.89 10.55
C SER A 156 -12.77 -5.89 9.22
N PRO A 157 -14.11 -5.71 9.21
CA PRO A 157 -14.86 -5.54 7.98
C PRO A 157 -14.39 -4.35 7.13
N LEU A 158 -14.06 -3.22 7.75
CA LEU A 158 -13.51 -2.08 7.04
C LEU A 158 -12.19 -2.44 6.37
N TYR A 159 -11.27 -3.04 7.12
CA TYR A 159 -9.97 -3.48 6.59
C TYR A 159 -10.13 -4.42 5.39
N LEU A 160 -10.96 -5.45 5.52
CA LEU A 160 -11.26 -6.39 4.44
C LEU A 160 -11.87 -5.68 3.22
N GLY A 161 -12.81 -4.77 3.45
CA GLY A 161 -13.48 -4.00 2.40
C GLY A 161 -12.51 -3.14 1.60
N VAL A 162 -11.72 -2.28 2.27
CA VAL A 162 -10.78 -1.40 1.56
C VAL A 162 -9.64 -2.16 0.90
N THR A 163 -9.20 -3.29 1.49
CA THR A 163 -8.15 -4.13 0.92
C THR A 163 -8.65 -4.84 -0.34
N THR A 164 -9.84 -5.44 -0.28
CA THR A 164 -10.44 -6.11 -1.44
C THR A 164 -10.80 -5.10 -2.54
N GLY A 165 -11.36 -3.94 -2.15
CA GLY A 165 -11.63 -2.86 -3.08
C GLY A 165 -10.38 -2.32 -3.75
N GLY A 166 -9.26 -2.24 -3.03
CA GLY A 166 -7.98 -1.79 -3.58
C GLY A 166 -7.44 -2.62 -4.75
N LEU A 167 -7.97 -3.83 -4.96
CA LEU A 167 -7.63 -4.69 -6.10
C LEU A 167 -8.42 -4.36 -7.38
N GLY A 168 -9.46 -3.53 -7.30
CA GLY A 168 -10.42 -3.34 -8.39
C GLY A 168 -9.88 -2.47 -9.53
N THR A 169 -9.80 -1.16 -9.32
CA THR A 169 -9.41 -0.19 -10.35
C THR A 169 -7.97 0.29 -10.20
N LEU A 170 -7.45 0.99 -11.22
CA LEU A 170 -6.13 1.63 -11.14
C LEU A 170 -6.05 2.68 -10.02
N ILE A 171 -7.16 3.39 -9.75
CA ILE A 171 -7.22 4.44 -8.74
C ILE A 171 -7.39 3.85 -7.34
N ALA A 172 -7.95 2.65 -7.24
CA ALA A 172 -8.27 2.01 -5.96
C ALA A 172 -7.04 1.74 -5.07
N SER A 173 -5.84 1.66 -5.66
CA SER A 173 -4.59 1.51 -4.93
C SER A 173 -3.44 2.19 -5.65
N LEU A 174 -2.59 2.87 -4.89
CA LEU A 174 -1.35 3.45 -5.41
C LEU A 174 -0.45 2.38 -6.05
N ALA A 175 -0.44 1.16 -5.52
CA ALA A 175 0.34 0.06 -6.09
C ALA A 175 -0.09 -0.27 -7.52
N ASN A 176 -1.40 -0.26 -7.81
CA ASN A 176 -1.93 -0.48 -9.15
C ASN A 176 -1.46 0.62 -10.11
N LEU A 177 -1.52 1.87 -9.67
CA LEU A 177 -1.09 3.03 -10.46
C LEU A 177 0.42 2.98 -10.77
N LEU A 178 1.24 2.63 -9.78
CA LEU A 178 2.68 2.48 -9.95
C LEU A 178 3.03 1.34 -10.89
N ALA A 179 2.37 0.19 -10.75
CA ALA A 179 2.54 -0.95 -11.64
C ALA A 179 2.17 -0.60 -13.09
N TRP A 180 1.04 0.08 -13.29
CA TRP A 180 0.64 0.58 -14.61
C TRP A 180 1.65 1.56 -15.19
N ARG A 181 2.14 2.53 -14.39
CA ARG A 181 3.13 3.51 -14.84
C ARG A 181 4.43 2.82 -15.29
N GLN A 182 4.91 1.84 -14.53
CA GLN A 182 6.10 1.07 -14.91
C GLN A 182 5.87 0.29 -16.21
N PHE A 183 4.73 -0.38 -16.33
CA PHE A 183 4.39 -1.09 -17.57
C PHE A 183 4.35 -0.16 -18.77
N ALA A 184 3.69 0.99 -18.66
CA ALA A 184 3.57 1.97 -19.75
C ALA A 184 4.90 2.65 -20.15
N GLN A 185 5.92 2.60 -19.30
CA GLN A 185 7.27 3.11 -19.63
C GLN A 185 8.12 2.12 -20.44
N HIS A 186 7.74 0.84 -20.44
CA HIS A 186 8.49 -0.24 -21.10
C HIS A 186 7.78 -0.84 -22.32
N THR A 187 6.61 -0.34 -22.67
CA THR A 187 5.85 -0.67 -23.89
C THR A 187 5.83 0.49 -24.86
#